data_df7c5af06dba91e580aade30a286f11e
#
_entry.id   df7c5af06dba91e580aade30a286f11e
#
_cell.length_a   1.000
_cell.length_b   1.000
_cell.length_c   1.000
_cell.angle_alpha   90.00
_cell.angle_beta   90.00
_cell.angle_gamma   90.00
#
_symmetry.space_group_name_H-M   'P 1'
#
loop_
_entity.id
_entity.type
_entity.pdbx_description
1 polymer ?
#
loop_
_entity_poly.entity_id
_entity_poly.type
_entity_poly.pdbx_seq_one_letter_code
_entity_poly.pdbx_strand_id
1 'polypeptide(L)'
;GVAHGPVPRDYTKNTPKAVKKLAFRKALSARIALGDVLLVDAFAVAEPKTKQFVTLLKSASPDSKTTLVVSEGFDENTFKAARNVAKAQLTRAADVNTEDLLKFDKIIVTRGALDKISERLAK
;
A
#
# COMPACT_ATOMS: atom_id res chain seq x y z
N GLY A 1 -36.66 -32.14 -4.51
CA GLY A 1 -36.09 -31.16 -5.27
C GLY A 1 -35.01 -30.41 -4.54
N VAL A 2 -34.21 -29.89 -5.29
CA VAL A 2 -33.15 -29.09 -4.73
C VAL A 2 -33.62 -27.64 -4.62
N ALA A 3 -34.70 -27.49 -3.87
CA ALA A 3 -35.22 -26.18 -3.58
C ALA A 3 -34.16 -25.32 -2.87
N HIS A 4 -33.22 -26.01 -2.26
CA HIS A 4 -32.14 -25.37 -1.54
C HIS A 4 -30.81 -25.61 -2.19
N GLY A 5 -30.74 -25.41 -3.49
CA GLY A 5 -29.47 -25.39 -4.17
C GLY A 5 -28.51 -24.40 -3.47
N PRO A 6 -27.20 -24.47 -3.74
CA PRO A 6 -26.25 -23.62 -3.06
C PRO A 6 -26.66 -22.16 -3.16
N VAL A 7 -26.96 -21.56 -2.03
CA VAL A 7 -27.27 -20.15 -1.95
C VAL A 7 -25.94 -19.42 -2.07
N PRO A 8 -25.83 -18.44 -2.95
CA PRO A 8 -24.61 -17.64 -3.04
C PRO A 8 -24.33 -17.01 -1.69
N ARG A 9 -23.26 -17.43 -1.07
CA ARG A 9 -22.81 -16.83 0.18
C ARG A 9 -21.76 -15.81 -0.12
N ASP A 10 -21.82 -14.74 0.62
CA ASP A 10 -20.75 -13.77 0.57
C ASP A 10 -19.60 -14.26 1.43
N TYR A 11 -18.74 -15.08 0.84
CA TYR A 11 -17.58 -15.63 1.54
C TYR A 11 -16.62 -14.54 2.01
N THR A 12 -16.66 -13.37 1.40
CA THR A 12 -15.82 -12.24 1.80
C THR A 12 -16.15 -11.79 3.23
N LYS A 13 -17.43 -11.77 3.58
CA LYS A 13 -17.85 -11.39 4.93
C LYS A 13 -17.49 -12.43 5.97
N ASN A 14 -17.35 -13.66 5.56
CA ASN A 14 -17.08 -14.78 6.46
C ASN A 14 -15.59 -15.06 6.62
N THR A 15 -14.72 -14.31 5.94
CA THR A 15 -13.27 -14.50 6.06
C THR A 15 -12.82 -14.03 7.44
N PRO A 16 -12.24 -14.91 8.27
CA PRO A 16 -11.77 -14.51 9.60
C PRO A 16 -10.69 -13.44 9.52
N LYS A 17 -10.70 -12.52 10.47
CA LYS A 17 -9.69 -11.46 10.55
C LYS A 17 -8.28 -12.02 10.67
N ALA A 18 -8.11 -13.16 11.36
CA ALA A 18 -6.82 -13.81 11.50
C ALA A 18 -6.25 -14.25 10.16
N VAL A 19 -7.11 -14.75 9.25
CA VAL A 19 -6.68 -15.16 7.90
C VAL A 19 -6.26 -13.94 7.08
N LYS A 20 -7.00 -12.85 7.18
CA LYS A 20 -6.65 -11.59 6.48
C LYS A 20 -5.32 -11.04 6.95
N LYS A 21 -5.06 -11.05 8.26
CA LYS A 21 -3.78 -10.62 8.81
C LYS A 21 -2.64 -11.52 8.35
N LEU A 22 -2.86 -12.83 8.32
CA LEU A 22 -1.86 -13.78 7.86
C LEU A 22 -1.52 -13.55 6.39
N ALA A 23 -2.52 -13.34 5.55
CA ALA A 23 -2.32 -13.05 4.14
C ALA A 23 -1.52 -11.76 3.95
N PHE A 24 -1.84 -10.72 4.72
CA PHE A 24 -1.11 -9.45 4.68
C PHE A 24 0.35 -9.63 5.10
N ARG A 25 0.60 -10.35 6.20
CA ARG A 25 1.97 -10.64 6.65
C ARG A 25 2.77 -11.39 5.61
N LYS A 26 2.18 -12.40 5.00
CA LYS A 26 2.85 -13.19 3.96
C LYS A 26 3.18 -12.35 2.74
N ALA A 27 2.25 -11.54 2.28
CA ALA A 27 2.48 -10.65 1.14
C ALA A 27 3.59 -9.64 1.43
N LEU A 28 3.56 -9.01 2.60
CA LEU A 28 4.57 -8.03 3.00
C LEU A 28 5.94 -8.69 3.13
N SER A 29 6.02 -9.84 3.78
CA SER A 29 7.27 -10.58 3.95
C SER A 29 7.87 -11.00 2.62
N ALA A 30 7.05 -11.46 1.68
CA ALA A 30 7.49 -11.83 0.34
C ALA A 30 8.07 -10.62 -0.41
N ARG A 31 7.41 -9.48 -0.33
CA ARG A 31 7.89 -8.25 -0.99
C ARG A 31 9.18 -7.74 -0.36
N ILE A 32 9.32 -7.81 0.95
CA ILE A 32 10.56 -7.45 1.64
C ILE A 32 11.70 -8.37 1.21
N ALA A 33 11.44 -9.68 1.14
CA ALA A 33 12.44 -10.66 0.74
C ALA A 33 12.94 -10.44 -0.69
N LEU A 34 12.07 -9.95 -1.57
CA LEU A 34 12.42 -9.62 -2.95
C LEU A 34 13.16 -8.28 -3.09
N GLY A 35 13.26 -7.51 -2.02
CA GLY A 35 13.89 -6.20 -2.04
C GLY A 35 13.03 -5.10 -2.68
N ASP A 36 11.73 -5.34 -2.76
CA ASP A 36 10.80 -4.41 -3.40
C ASP A 36 10.23 -3.35 -2.45
N VAL A 37 10.51 -3.46 -1.15
CA VAL A 37 10.05 -2.51 -0.14
C VAL A 37 11.20 -1.57 0.22
N LEU A 38 10.96 -0.27 0.07
CA LEU A 38 11.93 0.77 0.38
C LEU A 38 11.45 1.56 1.60
N LEU A 39 12.32 1.71 2.60
CA LEU A 39 12.02 2.47 3.79
C LEU A 39 12.57 3.88 3.66
N VAL A 40 11.73 4.88 3.87
CA VAL A 40 12.12 6.29 3.84
C VAL A 40 11.65 6.98 5.13
N ASP A 41 12.31 8.08 5.51
CA ASP A 41 11.93 8.81 6.72
C ASP A 41 10.59 9.53 6.52
N ALA A 42 10.42 10.18 5.39
CA ALA A 42 9.19 10.88 5.04
C ALA A 42 9.05 10.97 3.53
N PHE A 43 7.83 11.08 3.06
CA PHE A 43 7.52 11.28 1.65
C PHE A 43 6.56 12.44 1.52
N ALA A 44 7.09 13.63 1.25
CA ALA A 44 6.30 14.84 1.15
C ALA A 44 6.86 15.76 0.06
N VAL A 45 5.98 16.54 -0.53
CA VAL A 45 6.30 17.52 -1.56
C VAL A 45 5.94 18.91 -1.02
N ALA A 46 6.87 19.85 -1.12
CA ALA A 46 6.68 21.20 -0.61
C ALA A 46 5.61 21.98 -1.36
N GLU A 47 5.46 21.74 -2.66
CA GLU A 47 4.49 22.39 -3.51
C GLU A 47 3.63 21.36 -4.24
N PRO A 48 2.36 21.70 -4.60
CA PRO A 48 1.46 20.74 -5.27
C PRO A 48 1.79 20.61 -6.76
N LYS A 49 3.04 20.31 -7.08
CA LYS A 49 3.51 20.15 -8.46
C LYS A 49 3.84 18.71 -8.77
N THR A 50 3.21 18.15 -9.78
CA THR A 50 3.43 16.78 -10.23
C THR A 50 4.89 16.51 -10.55
N LYS A 51 5.59 17.49 -11.14
CA LYS A 51 7.00 17.36 -11.48
C LYS A 51 7.86 17.07 -10.26
N GLN A 52 7.64 17.76 -9.15
CA GLN A 52 8.36 17.50 -7.89
C GLN A 52 8.09 16.11 -7.35
N PHE A 53 6.84 15.69 -7.41
CA PHE A 53 6.45 14.34 -6.99
C PHE A 53 7.14 13.27 -7.83
N VAL A 54 7.14 13.41 -9.14
CA VAL A 54 7.78 12.46 -10.05
C VAL A 54 9.29 12.42 -9.82
N THR A 55 9.94 13.56 -9.58
CA THR A 55 11.37 13.63 -9.27
C THR A 55 11.68 12.87 -7.98
N LEU A 56 10.89 13.09 -6.93
CA LEU A 56 11.05 12.40 -5.66
C LEU A 56 10.85 10.89 -5.81
N LEU A 57 9.85 10.51 -6.57
CA LEU A 57 9.55 9.11 -6.84
C LEU A 57 10.68 8.40 -7.59
N LYS A 58 11.23 9.04 -8.62
CA LYS A 58 12.37 8.50 -9.38
C LYS A 58 13.63 8.42 -8.54
N SER A 59 13.84 9.37 -7.65
CA SER A 59 14.97 9.35 -6.73
C SER A 59 14.91 8.13 -5.80
N ALA A 60 13.72 7.77 -5.33
CA ALA A 60 13.54 6.63 -4.43
C ALA A 60 13.53 5.29 -5.17
N SER A 61 12.94 5.22 -6.36
CA SER A 61 12.83 3.97 -7.12
C SER A 61 12.90 4.24 -8.63
N PRO A 62 14.12 4.41 -9.18
CA PRO A 62 14.29 4.84 -10.57
C PRO A 62 13.81 3.81 -11.61
N ASP A 63 13.85 2.53 -11.28
CA ASP A 63 13.55 1.46 -12.24
C ASP A 63 12.14 0.89 -12.12
N SER A 64 11.30 1.41 -11.24
CA SER A 64 9.98 0.86 -11.05
C SER A 64 8.99 1.37 -12.08
N LYS A 65 8.13 0.47 -12.56
CA LYS A 65 7.04 0.82 -13.47
C LYS A 65 5.85 1.37 -12.70
N THR A 66 5.56 0.77 -11.55
CA THR A 66 4.46 1.20 -10.68
C THR A 66 4.96 1.24 -9.24
N THR A 67 4.50 2.21 -8.47
CA THR A 67 4.95 2.41 -7.10
C THR A 67 3.77 2.69 -6.18
N LEU A 68 3.75 2.00 -5.06
CA LEU A 68 2.81 2.29 -3.97
C LEU A 68 3.56 3.06 -2.90
N VAL A 69 3.03 4.18 -2.46
CA VAL A 69 3.59 4.96 -1.36
C VAL A 69 2.68 4.83 -0.15
N VAL A 70 3.21 4.31 0.93
CA VAL A 70 2.47 4.09 2.18
C VAL A 70 3.00 5.03 3.25
N SER A 71 2.12 5.82 3.84
CA SER A 71 2.45 6.76 4.91
C SER A 71 1.36 6.77 5.97
N GLU A 72 1.64 7.34 7.12
CA GLU A 72 0.62 7.58 8.16
C GLU A 72 -0.47 8.51 7.66
N GLY A 73 -0.09 9.49 6.86
CA GLY A 73 -0.98 10.45 6.24
C GLY A 73 -0.20 11.26 5.22
N PHE A 74 -0.90 11.98 4.38
CA PHE A 74 -0.28 12.80 3.33
C PHE A 74 -0.75 14.24 3.44
N ASP A 75 0.21 15.16 3.20
CA ASP A 75 -0.11 16.56 3.09
C ASP A 75 -1.00 16.80 1.87
N GLU A 76 -1.79 17.84 1.91
CA GLU A 76 -2.64 18.22 0.79
C GLU A 76 -1.82 18.45 -0.48
N ASN A 77 -0.65 19.08 -0.35
CA ASN A 77 0.25 19.34 -1.48
C ASN A 77 0.75 18.05 -2.11
N THR A 78 1.15 17.07 -1.29
CA THR A 78 1.60 15.76 -1.78
C THR A 78 0.48 15.03 -2.50
N PHE A 79 -0.71 15.04 -1.92
CA PHE A 79 -1.89 14.41 -2.51
C PHE A 79 -2.23 15.02 -3.87
N LYS A 80 -2.26 16.35 -3.96
CA LYS A 80 -2.53 17.05 -5.21
C LYS A 80 -1.48 16.78 -6.27
N ALA A 81 -0.21 16.74 -5.87
CA ALA A 81 0.90 16.45 -6.78
C ALA A 81 0.83 15.04 -7.35
N ALA A 82 0.38 14.08 -6.55
CA ALA A 82 0.37 12.66 -6.90
C ALA A 82 -0.85 12.21 -7.70
N ARG A 83 -1.99 12.88 -7.56
CA ARG A 83 -3.26 12.37 -8.11
C ARG A 83 -3.28 12.19 -9.62
N ASN A 84 -2.46 12.94 -10.37
CA ASN A 84 -2.38 12.82 -11.83
C ASN A 84 -1.30 11.85 -12.30
N VAL A 85 -0.56 11.24 -11.38
CA VAL A 85 0.51 10.29 -11.73
C VAL A 85 -0.07 8.89 -11.76
N ALA A 86 -0.30 8.35 -12.96
CA ALA A 86 -0.93 7.04 -13.13
C ALA A 86 -0.08 5.88 -12.59
N LYS A 87 1.23 6.06 -12.50
CA LYS A 87 2.17 5.00 -12.08
C LYS A 87 2.34 4.93 -10.56
N ALA A 88 1.73 5.82 -9.82
CA ALA A 88 1.88 5.87 -8.38
C ALA A 88 0.53 5.95 -7.68
N GLN A 89 0.46 5.34 -6.51
CA GLN A 89 -0.73 5.41 -5.66
C GLN A 89 -0.29 5.74 -4.24
N LEU A 90 -0.99 6.65 -3.61
CA LEU A 90 -0.78 6.98 -2.20
C LEU A 90 -1.80 6.23 -1.36
N THR A 91 -1.34 5.59 -0.30
CA THR A 91 -2.20 4.84 0.60
C THR A 91 -1.75 5.05 2.04
N ARG A 92 -2.70 5.16 2.95
CA ARG A 92 -2.38 5.24 4.38
C ARG A 92 -2.05 3.86 4.91
N ALA A 93 -1.21 3.81 5.94
CA ALA A 93 -0.86 2.55 6.60
C ALA A 93 -2.09 1.79 7.13
N ALA A 94 -3.14 2.51 7.54
CA ALA A 94 -4.37 1.90 8.02
C ALA A 94 -5.22 1.30 6.90
N ASP A 95 -5.09 1.79 5.67
CA ASP A 95 -5.93 1.43 4.53
C ASP A 95 -5.27 0.46 3.56
N VAL A 96 -3.96 0.27 3.64
CA VAL A 96 -3.24 -0.63 2.75
C VAL A 96 -3.72 -2.08 2.94
N ASN A 97 -3.92 -2.79 1.85
CA ASN A 97 -4.40 -4.17 1.87
C ASN A 97 -3.44 -5.11 1.12
N THR A 98 -3.73 -6.40 1.19
CA THR A 98 -2.89 -7.44 0.56
C THR A 98 -2.81 -7.27 -0.96
N GLU A 99 -3.91 -6.91 -1.59
CA GLU A 99 -3.96 -6.69 -3.04
C GLU A 99 -3.02 -5.55 -3.44
N ASP A 100 -3.00 -4.45 -2.67
CA ASP A 100 -2.09 -3.33 -2.92
C ASP A 100 -0.63 -3.77 -2.87
N LEU A 101 -0.28 -4.63 -1.90
CA LEU A 101 1.09 -5.12 -1.75
C LEU A 101 1.54 -6.00 -2.92
N LEU A 102 0.61 -6.67 -3.58
CA LEU A 102 0.92 -7.57 -4.69
C LEU A 102 0.86 -6.90 -6.05
N LYS A 103 0.19 -5.77 -6.16
CA LYS A 103 -0.11 -5.11 -7.43
C LYS A 103 1.04 -4.25 -7.97
N PHE A 104 1.79 -3.61 -7.09
CA PHE A 104 2.80 -2.62 -7.47
C PHE A 104 4.20 -3.23 -7.54
N ASP A 105 5.05 -2.70 -8.44
CA ASP A 105 6.44 -3.15 -8.57
C ASP A 105 7.27 -2.84 -7.33
N LYS A 106 7.15 -1.63 -6.83
CA LYS A 106 7.87 -1.18 -5.65
C LYS A 106 6.92 -0.56 -4.64
N ILE A 107 7.28 -0.71 -3.38
CA ILE A 107 6.51 -0.17 -2.27
C ILE A 107 7.43 0.73 -1.47
N ILE A 108 7.06 1.99 -1.33
CA ILE A 108 7.79 2.95 -0.50
C ILE A 108 7.01 3.11 0.80
N VAL A 109 7.65 2.82 1.92
CA VAL A 109 7.03 2.88 3.24
C VAL A 109 7.77 3.89 4.09
N THR A 110 7.06 4.82 4.71
CA THR A 110 7.67 5.74 5.66
C THR A 110 7.85 5.03 7.01
N ARG A 111 8.76 5.53 7.85
CA ARG A 111 8.99 4.95 9.19
C ARG A 111 7.73 4.96 10.03
N GLY A 112 6.99 6.06 10.02
CA GLY A 112 5.74 6.15 10.76
C GLY A 112 4.70 5.16 10.26
N ALA A 113 4.64 4.96 8.93
CA ALA A 113 3.74 3.97 8.35
C ALA A 113 4.13 2.55 8.76
N LEU A 114 5.42 2.26 8.83
CA LEU A 114 5.89 0.94 9.26
C LEU A 114 5.46 0.65 10.70
N ASP A 115 5.58 1.64 11.59
CA ASP A 115 5.12 1.50 12.97
C ASP A 115 3.62 1.24 13.05
N LYS A 116 2.82 1.94 12.25
CA LYS A 116 1.37 1.73 12.18
C LYS A 116 1.00 0.36 11.65
N ILE A 117 1.73 -0.13 10.65
CA ILE A 117 1.52 -1.47 10.11
C ILE A 117 1.87 -2.51 11.18
N SER A 118 2.96 -2.33 11.91
CA SER A 118 3.36 -3.21 13.00
C SER A 118 2.29 -3.29 14.08
N GLU A 119 1.75 -2.16 14.50
CA GLU A 119 0.64 -2.09 15.47
C GLU A 119 -0.59 -2.84 14.95
N ARG A 120 -0.93 -2.63 13.68
CA ARG A 120 -2.07 -3.26 13.02
C ARG A 120 -1.95 -4.78 13.01
N LEU A 121 -0.74 -5.30 12.77
CA LEU A 121 -0.48 -6.74 12.73
C LEU A 121 -0.38 -7.37 14.10
N ALA A 122 -0.06 -6.59 15.12
CA ALA A 122 0.05 -7.07 16.50
C ALA A 122 -1.31 -7.28 17.17
N LYS A 123 -2.36 -6.65 16.67
CA LYS A 123 -3.71 -6.72 17.28
C LYS A 123 -4.51 -7.95 16.78
#